data_2252336f266d3f21a3090a3ca99668d3
#
_entry.id   2252336f266d3f21a3090a3ca99668d3
#
_cell.length_a   1.000
_cell.length_b   1.000
_cell.length_c   1.000
_cell.angle_alpha   90.00
_cell.angle_beta   90.00
_cell.angle_gamma   90.00
#
_symmetry.space_group_name_H-M   'P 1'
#
loop_
_entity.id
_entity.type
_entity.pdbx_description
1 polymer ?
#
loop_
_entity_poly.entity_id
_entity_poly.type
_entity_poly.pdbx_seq_one_letter_code
_entity_poly.pdbx_strand_id
1 'polypeptide(L)'
;MIINKAYKFRLYPNQNQKELINKTFGCTRLVYNYYLDKKINEYKTNKKSISSYECIKDLKNLYNDYPFLKEVDSMSLRCSLFNLDNAYNKFFKEKSGYPKFKSKFNKNSFRTNMITSEYKGRTYYNIKLDLINKTITLPKLKNMKIRGYRKLNKINGRIINATVSRELDDTYYVSVVVEEDIINYKFMPTTIVGLDLGIKDLVITSNFKKHKNEKVIERYEKRIKQKQKRLAKKERGSHNYYKLKCEIARIYKKIKNARKYLIHHITKDITDNNDIIVCETLKVKNMVRNHHLAKALTDASFSEIIRQLEYKTKWKGKKLYKIDTFYPSSQICSHCGYKNPLLKNLNIREYTCPNCNYELDRDINASVNIMFEGLKLYMNEVSA
;
A
#
# COMPACT_ATOMS: atom_id res chain seq x y z
N MET A 1 -10.24 19.39 6.76
CA MET A 1 -10.41 17.93 6.56
C MET A 1 -9.21 17.20 7.12
N ILE A 2 -9.43 16.26 8.04
CA ILE A 2 -8.36 15.49 8.67
C ILE A 2 -7.94 14.32 7.76
N ILE A 3 -6.64 14.19 7.51
CA ILE A 3 -6.08 13.08 6.72
C ILE A 3 -4.93 12.41 7.46
N ASN A 4 -4.75 11.13 7.18
CA ASN A 4 -3.63 10.35 7.67
C ASN A 4 -2.57 10.17 6.58
N LYS A 5 -1.33 10.62 6.85
CA LYS A 5 -0.17 10.41 5.98
C LYS A 5 0.85 9.50 6.65
N ALA A 6 1.38 8.54 5.90
CA ALA A 6 2.44 7.66 6.37
C ALA A 6 3.79 8.05 5.77
N TYR A 7 4.75 8.36 6.64
CA TYR A 7 6.13 8.69 6.26
C TYR A 7 7.04 7.50 6.58
N LYS A 8 7.64 6.89 5.56
CA LYS A 8 8.51 5.73 5.72
C LYS A 8 9.98 6.14 5.65
N PHE A 9 10.74 5.79 6.69
CA PHE A 9 12.17 6.03 6.80
C PHE A 9 12.93 4.71 6.92
N ARG A 10 14.14 4.66 6.36
CA ARG A 10 15.09 3.59 6.67
C ARG A 10 15.63 3.81 8.07
N LEU A 11 15.67 2.73 8.86
CA LEU A 11 16.12 2.75 10.26
C LEU A 11 17.49 2.09 10.36
N TYR A 12 18.37 2.66 11.16
CA TYR A 12 19.74 2.19 11.39
C TYR A 12 19.95 1.84 12.87
N PRO A 13 19.39 0.72 13.36
CA PRO A 13 19.57 0.28 14.73
C PRO A 13 20.99 -0.24 14.96
N ASN A 14 21.56 0.01 16.15
CA ASN A 14 22.77 -0.66 16.64
C ASN A 14 22.48 -2.12 17.02
N GLN A 15 23.48 -2.88 17.47
CA GLN A 15 23.32 -4.31 17.74
C GLN A 15 22.29 -4.57 18.85
N ASN A 16 22.35 -3.88 19.98
CA ASN A 16 21.41 -4.04 21.10
C ASN A 16 19.97 -3.68 20.68
N GLN A 17 19.83 -2.64 19.85
CA GLN A 17 18.53 -2.24 19.29
C GLN A 17 17.99 -3.29 18.32
N LYS A 18 18.83 -3.93 17.49
CA LYS A 18 18.41 -5.04 16.60
C LYS A 18 17.91 -6.22 17.41
N GLU A 19 18.59 -6.57 18.50
CA GLU A 19 18.19 -7.66 19.39
C GLU A 19 16.83 -7.37 20.01
N LEU A 20 16.64 -6.16 20.55
CA LEU A 20 15.37 -5.77 21.16
C LEU A 20 14.24 -5.67 20.12
N ILE A 21 14.50 -5.19 18.89
CA ILE A 21 13.53 -5.23 17.77
C ILE A 21 13.14 -6.67 17.45
N ASN A 22 14.10 -7.58 17.37
CA ASN A 22 13.83 -9.00 17.09
C ASN A 22 13.06 -9.67 18.23
N LYS A 23 13.39 -9.39 19.49
CA LYS A 23 12.59 -9.81 20.65
C LYS A 23 11.17 -9.28 20.54
N THR A 24 10.99 -8.00 20.22
CA THR A 24 9.65 -7.39 20.05
C THR A 24 8.84 -8.08 18.94
N PHE A 25 9.46 -8.45 17.80
CA PHE A 25 8.77 -9.26 16.77
C PHE A 25 8.33 -10.62 17.32
N GLY A 26 9.16 -11.27 18.13
CA GLY A 26 8.83 -12.54 18.79
C GLY A 26 7.65 -12.39 19.76
N CYS A 27 7.74 -11.44 20.68
CA CYS A 27 6.74 -11.18 21.71
C CYS A 27 5.37 -10.80 21.12
N THR A 28 5.34 -9.88 20.14
CA THR A 28 4.07 -9.48 19.47
C THR A 28 3.44 -10.64 18.70
N ARG A 29 4.24 -11.55 18.14
CA ARG A 29 3.75 -12.76 17.48
C ARG A 29 3.20 -13.77 18.50
N LEU A 30 3.91 -13.98 19.61
CA LEU A 30 3.47 -14.86 20.70
C LEU A 30 2.11 -14.39 21.21
N VAL A 31 1.99 -13.11 21.63
CA VAL A 31 0.74 -12.54 22.12
C VAL A 31 -0.38 -12.68 21.11
N TYR A 32 -0.14 -12.38 19.83
CA TYR A 32 -1.14 -12.57 18.77
C TYR A 32 -1.62 -14.01 18.68
N ASN A 33 -0.69 -14.97 18.66
CA ASN A 33 -1.00 -16.38 18.49
C ASN A 33 -1.70 -16.97 19.73
N TYR A 34 -1.23 -16.62 20.93
CA TYR A 34 -1.82 -17.04 22.18
C TYR A 34 -3.31 -16.64 22.25
N TYR A 35 -3.61 -15.36 21.98
CA TYR A 35 -5.00 -14.91 22.05
C TYR A 35 -5.82 -15.35 20.84
N LEU A 36 -5.24 -15.63 19.70
CA LEU A 36 -5.95 -16.28 18.60
C LEU A 36 -6.40 -17.69 19.02
N ASP A 37 -5.51 -18.47 19.61
CA ASP A 37 -5.82 -19.80 20.12
C ASP A 37 -6.89 -19.75 21.22
N LYS A 38 -6.71 -18.88 22.22
CA LYS A 38 -7.67 -18.68 23.30
C LYS A 38 -9.06 -18.32 22.78
N LYS A 39 -9.18 -17.40 21.83
CA LYS A 39 -10.46 -17.04 21.19
C LYS A 39 -11.09 -18.21 20.44
N ILE A 40 -10.28 -19.03 19.74
CA ILE A 40 -10.77 -20.21 19.03
C ILE A 40 -11.34 -21.24 20.01
N ASN A 41 -10.58 -21.55 21.07
CA ASN A 41 -10.98 -22.57 22.06
C ASN A 41 -12.19 -22.13 22.86
N GLU A 42 -12.26 -20.88 23.32
CA GLU A 42 -13.40 -20.34 24.04
C GLU A 42 -14.68 -20.37 23.20
N TYR A 43 -14.57 -20.04 21.91
CA TYR A 43 -15.72 -20.13 21.01
C TYR A 43 -16.16 -21.57 20.74
N LYS A 44 -15.21 -22.52 20.64
CA LYS A 44 -15.54 -23.96 20.46
C LYS A 44 -16.26 -24.52 21.68
N THR A 45 -15.75 -24.22 22.89
CA THR A 45 -16.25 -24.78 24.15
C THR A 45 -17.53 -24.09 24.62
N ASN A 46 -17.49 -22.76 24.72
CA ASN A 46 -18.51 -21.96 25.38
C ASN A 46 -19.37 -21.13 24.42
N LYS A 47 -19.10 -21.18 23.09
CA LYS A 47 -19.72 -20.31 22.07
C LYS A 47 -19.57 -18.81 22.38
N LYS A 48 -18.62 -18.45 23.26
CA LYS A 48 -18.39 -17.08 23.71
C LYS A 48 -17.27 -16.41 22.86
N SER A 49 -17.51 -15.17 22.45
CA SER A 49 -16.50 -14.34 21.79
C SER A 49 -15.80 -13.47 22.84
N ILE A 50 -14.46 -13.55 22.89
CA ILE A 50 -13.64 -12.71 23.78
C ILE A 50 -13.29 -11.42 23.03
N SER A 51 -13.54 -10.26 23.65
CA SER A 51 -13.17 -8.96 23.09
C SER A 51 -11.66 -8.68 23.20
N SER A 52 -11.15 -7.71 22.43
CA SER A 52 -9.77 -7.24 22.59
C SER A 52 -9.51 -6.61 23.96
N TYR A 53 -10.52 -5.97 24.53
CA TYR A 53 -10.44 -5.40 25.87
C TYR A 53 -10.20 -6.46 26.95
N GLU A 54 -10.94 -7.57 26.89
CA GLU A 54 -10.74 -8.71 27.80
C GLU A 54 -9.35 -9.32 27.61
N CYS A 55 -8.89 -9.46 26.36
CA CYS A 55 -7.52 -9.92 26.08
C CYS A 55 -6.45 -8.97 26.64
N ILE A 56 -6.68 -7.63 26.59
CA ILE A 56 -5.76 -6.63 27.14
C ILE A 56 -5.71 -6.71 28.68
N LYS A 57 -6.87 -6.91 29.33
CA LYS A 57 -6.93 -7.10 30.79
C LYS A 57 -6.18 -8.38 31.20
N ASP A 58 -6.39 -9.45 30.47
CA ASP A 58 -5.76 -10.75 30.73
C ASP A 58 -4.24 -10.76 30.42
N LEU A 59 -3.73 -9.79 29.68
CA LEU A 59 -2.30 -9.66 29.38
C LEU A 59 -1.43 -9.58 30.66
N LYS A 60 -2.01 -9.12 31.80
CA LYS A 60 -1.33 -9.12 33.10
C LYS A 60 -0.99 -10.54 33.56
N ASN A 61 -1.90 -11.50 33.36
CA ASN A 61 -1.69 -12.89 33.69
C ASN A 61 -0.58 -13.47 32.78
N LEU A 62 -0.63 -13.16 31.50
CA LEU A 62 0.37 -13.61 30.53
C LEU A 62 1.78 -13.09 30.85
N TYR A 63 1.94 -11.95 31.54
CA TYR A 63 3.24 -11.47 32.01
C TYR A 63 3.82 -12.32 33.16
N ASN A 64 2.99 -13.04 33.91
CA ASN A 64 3.44 -13.96 34.94
C ASN A 64 3.96 -15.25 34.30
N ASP A 65 3.24 -15.77 33.30
CA ASP A 65 3.63 -16.97 32.55
C ASP A 65 4.88 -16.74 31.67
N TYR A 66 4.99 -15.53 31.11
CA TYR A 66 6.06 -15.14 30.20
C TYR A 66 6.72 -13.81 30.63
N PRO A 67 7.57 -13.80 31.66
CA PRO A 67 8.17 -12.58 32.22
C PRO A 67 8.97 -11.75 31.22
N PHE A 68 9.56 -12.38 30.19
CA PHE A 68 10.32 -11.70 29.13
C PHE A 68 9.46 -10.74 28.28
N LEU A 69 8.12 -10.83 28.33
CA LEU A 69 7.22 -9.87 27.68
C LEU A 69 7.35 -8.46 28.29
N LYS A 70 7.84 -8.33 29.53
CA LYS A 70 8.07 -7.04 30.19
C LYS A 70 9.31 -6.29 29.63
N GLU A 71 10.20 -6.99 28.92
CA GLU A 71 11.38 -6.39 28.30
C GLU A 71 11.04 -5.49 27.13
N VAL A 72 9.93 -5.77 26.43
CA VAL A 72 9.50 -5.04 25.23
C VAL A 72 8.45 -3.97 25.54
N ASP A 73 8.14 -3.14 24.55
CA ASP A 73 7.13 -2.10 24.66
C ASP A 73 5.72 -2.71 24.82
N SER A 74 5.07 -2.41 25.95
CA SER A 74 3.73 -2.89 26.29
C SER A 74 2.66 -2.45 25.27
N MET A 75 2.81 -1.22 24.72
CA MET A 75 1.89 -0.74 23.69
C MET A 75 1.99 -1.56 22.41
N SER A 76 3.19 -2.03 22.05
CA SER A 76 3.37 -2.93 20.90
C SER A 76 2.66 -4.28 21.09
N LEU A 77 2.60 -4.79 22.31
CA LEU A 77 1.84 -6.01 22.64
C LEU A 77 0.33 -5.76 22.54
N ARG A 78 -0.18 -4.66 23.06
CA ARG A 78 -1.58 -4.25 22.92
C ARG A 78 -1.96 -4.04 21.45
N CYS A 79 -1.08 -3.42 20.67
CA CYS A 79 -1.29 -3.26 19.22
C CYS A 79 -1.40 -4.60 18.47
N SER A 80 -0.77 -5.68 18.95
CA SER A 80 -0.93 -6.99 18.35
C SER A 80 -2.35 -7.56 18.56
N LEU A 81 -2.99 -7.26 19.68
CA LEU A 81 -4.38 -7.61 19.97
C LEU A 81 -5.37 -6.82 19.12
N PHE A 82 -5.15 -5.52 18.95
CA PHE A 82 -5.93 -4.73 17.98
C PHE A 82 -5.79 -5.23 16.54
N ASN A 83 -4.60 -5.73 16.16
CA ASN A 83 -4.41 -6.35 14.85
C ASN A 83 -5.18 -7.68 14.72
N LEU A 84 -5.33 -8.44 15.80
CA LEU A 84 -6.14 -9.67 15.84
C LEU A 84 -7.63 -9.33 15.65
N ASP A 85 -8.13 -8.35 16.37
CA ASP A 85 -9.52 -7.87 16.21
C ASP A 85 -9.79 -7.38 14.79
N ASN A 86 -8.87 -6.58 14.24
CA ASN A 86 -9.00 -6.14 12.85
C ASN A 86 -9.02 -7.32 11.86
N ALA A 87 -8.30 -8.41 12.14
CA ALA A 87 -8.32 -9.60 11.31
C ALA A 87 -9.70 -10.31 11.38
N TYR A 88 -10.32 -10.40 12.57
CA TYR A 88 -11.69 -10.90 12.73
C TYR A 88 -12.72 -10.00 12.06
N ASN A 89 -12.61 -8.68 12.24
CA ASN A 89 -13.51 -7.72 11.59
C ASN A 89 -13.47 -7.86 10.06
N LYS A 90 -12.29 -8.05 9.48
CA LYS A 90 -12.15 -8.31 8.04
C LYS A 90 -12.75 -9.64 7.62
N PHE A 91 -12.63 -10.67 8.43
CA PHE A 91 -13.27 -11.95 8.16
C PHE A 91 -14.79 -11.82 8.11
N PHE A 92 -15.40 -11.19 9.12
CA PHE A 92 -16.85 -11.08 9.21
C PHE A 92 -17.45 -10.06 8.22
N LYS A 93 -16.80 -8.87 8.06
CA LYS A 93 -17.37 -7.77 7.28
C LYS A 93 -16.92 -7.75 5.82
N GLU A 94 -15.64 -8.11 5.54
CA GLU A 94 -15.04 -7.97 4.21
C GLU A 94 -14.88 -9.33 3.49
N LYS A 95 -15.45 -10.43 4.01
CA LYS A 95 -15.33 -11.79 3.46
C LYS A 95 -13.86 -12.20 3.20
N SER A 96 -12.93 -11.70 4.03
CA SER A 96 -11.54 -12.14 3.98
C SER A 96 -11.38 -13.53 4.60
N GLY A 97 -10.22 -14.17 4.40
CA GLY A 97 -9.95 -15.47 5.02
C GLY A 97 -9.88 -15.38 6.56
N TYR A 98 -10.16 -16.50 7.23
CA TYR A 98 -10.08 -16.62 8.69
C TYR A 98 -8.69 -16.20 9.21
N PRO A 99 -8.58 -15.59 10.41
CA PRO A 99 -7.30 -15.21 11.01
C PRO A 99 -6.36 -16.41 11.15
N LYS A 100 -5.11 -16.27 10.69
CA LYS A 100 -4.11 -17.34 10.72
C LYS A 100 -3.03 -17.09 11.76
N PHE A 101 -2.48 -18.15 12.34
CA PHE A 101 -1.31 -18.07 13.21
C PHE A 101 -0.13 -17.42 12.47
N LYS A 102 0.58 -16.54 13.17
CA LYS A 102 1.77 -15.88 12.63
C LYS A 102 3.01 -16.74 12.79
N SER A 103 3.83 -16.83 11.74
CA SER A 103 5.11 -17.55 11.74
C SER A 103 6.29 -16.56 11.72
N LYS A 104 7.45 -17.00 12.20
CA LYS A 104 8.72 -16.24 12.10
C LYS A 104 9.17 -15.99 10.66
N PHE A 105 8.65 -16.78 9.72
CA PHE A 105 8.94 -16.68 8.28
C PHE A 105 8.06 -15.63 7.57
N ASN A 106 7.00 -15.14 8.22
CA ASN A 106 6.17 -14.08 7.71
C ASN A 106 6.85 -12.72 7.86
N LYS A 107 6.21 -11.67 7.33
CA LYS A 107 6.70 -10.30 7.48
C LYS A 107 6.82 -9.91 8.95
N ASN A 108 8.04 -9.60 9.38
CA ASN A 108 8.32 -9.15 10.74
C ASN A 108 8.02 -7.65 10.86
N SER A 109 7.03 -7.30 11.66
CA SER A 109 6.70 -5.92 11.98
C SER A 109 5.93 -5.83 13.31
N PHE A 110 6.12 -4.74 14.05
CA PHE A 110 5.29 -4.35 15.18
C PHE A 110 4.92 -2.87 15.08
N ARG A 111 3.81 -2.51 15.68
CA ARG A 111 3.31 -1.14 15.78
C ARG A 111 3.30 -0.71 17.24
N THR A 112 3.64 0.55 17.49
CA THR A 112 3.42 1.23 18.76
C THR A 112 2.62 2.50 18.50
N ASN A 113 1.61 2.77 19.35
CA ASN A 113 0.81 3.97 19.23
C ASN A 113 1.44 5.11 20.06
N MET A 114 1.16 6.34 19.65
CA MET A 114 1.51 7.52 20.43
C MET A 114 0.77 7.50 21.77
N ILE A 115 1.52 7.72 22.83
CA ILE A 115 1.01 7.98 24.18
C ILE A 115 1.54 9.33 24.60
N THR A 116 0.64 10.16 25.09
CA THR A 116 0.95 11.45 25.69
C THR A 116 0.77 11.33 27.19
N SER A 117 1.73 11.81 27.97
CA SER A 117 1.62 11.91 29.43
C SER A 117 2.04 13.30 29.87
N GLU A 118 1.37 13.83 30.88
CA GLU A 118 1.72 15.10 31.49
C GLU A 118 2.40 14.84 32.84
N TYR A 119 3.49 15.50 33.07
CA TYR A 119 4.20 15.49 34.37
C TYR A 119 4.84 16.86 34.65
N LYS A 120 4.54 17.44 35.82
CA LYS A 120 5.03 18.76 36.23
C LYS A 120 4.84 19.85 35.18
N GLY A 121 3.63 19.92 34.57
CA GLY A 121 3.28 20.90 33.53
C GLY A 121 3.97 20.71 32.18
N ARG A 122 4.68 19.58 31.97
CA ARG A 122 5.34 19.24 30.70
C ARG A 122 4.69 18.03 30.04
N THR A 123 4.47 18.12 28.75
CA THR A 123 3.94 17.03 27.94
C THR A 123 5.07 16.14 27.43
N TYR A 124 4.96 14.85 27.68
CA TYR A 124 5.92 13.84 27.23
C TYR A 124 5.28 12.95 26.17
N TYR A 125 6.05 12.71 25.11
CA TYR A 125 5.67 11.85 23.99
C TYR A 125 6.56 10.62 23.96
N ASN A 126 5.96 9.44 23.85
CA ASN A 126 6.70 8.16 23.73
C ASN A 126 7.32 7.94 22.35
N ILE A 127 6.86 8.66 21.31
CA ILE A 127 7.42 8.67 19.97
C ILE A 127 7.87 10.09 19.65
N LYS A 128 9.17 10.28 19.38
CA LYS A 128 9.71 11.58 18.97
C LYS A 128 10.43 11.43 17.64
N LEU A 129 10.07 12.24 16.65
CA LEU A 129 10.70 12.27 15.32
C LEU A 129 11.43 13.61 15.16
N ASP A 130 12.74 13.54 15.03
CA ASP A 130 13.60 14.69 14.77
C ASP A 130 14.12 14.59 13.33
N LEU A 131 13.62 15.46 12.47
CA LEU A 131 13.98 15.50 11.05
C LEU A 131 15.30 16.25 10.81
N ILE A 132 15.66 17.16 11.70
CA ILE A 132 16.91 17.95 11.61
C ILE A 132 18.08 17.02 11.89
N ASN A 133 18.06 16.35 13.05
CA ASN A 133 19.08 15.39 13.46
C ASN A 133 18.91 14.00 12.80
N LYS A 134 17.85 13.82 11.99
CA LYS A 134 17.54 12.56 11.31
C LYS A 134 17.46 11.37 12.26
N THR A 135 16.73 11.54 13.36
CA THR A 135 16.57 10.51 14.37
C THR A 135 15.11 10.28 14.75
N ILE A 136 14.84 9.10 15.29
CA ILE A 136 13.56 8.75 15.89
C ILE A 136 13.77 8.09 17.23
N THR A 137 13.01 8.51 18.23
CA THR A 137 12.97 7.87 19.56
C THR A 137 11.70 7.05 19.66
N LEU A 138 11.84 5.77 20.01
CA LEU A 138 10.76 4.83 20.25
C LEU A 138 10.86 4.22 21.65
N PRO A 139 9.74 3.79 22.26
CA PRO A 139 9.72 3.17 23.57
C PRO A 139 10.69 1.99 23.64
N LYS A 140 11.42 1.89 24.76
CA LYS A 140 12.46 0.87 25.01
C LYS A 140 13.67 0.91 24.05
N LEU A 141 13.48 1.27 22.78
CA LEU A 141 14.52 1.32 21.74
C LEU A 141 15.38 2.59 21.79
N LYS A 142 14.91 3.61 22.52
CA LYS A 142 15.59 4.91 22.62
C LYS A 142 15.80 5.57 21.24
N ASN A 143 16.81 6.38 21.09
CA ASN A 143 17.10 7.15 19.88
C ASN A 143 17.80 6.30 18.81
N MET A 144 17.32 6.38 17.55
CA MET A 144 17.84 5.65 16.39
C MET A 144 18.00 6.58 15.20
N LYS A 145 19.08 6.41 14.44
CA LYS A 145 19.29 7.13 13.17
C LYS A 145 18.29 6.67 12.09
N ILE A 146 17.76 7.63 11.33
CA ILE A 146 16.87 7.37 10.21
C ILE A 146 17.36 8.06 8.95
N ARG A 147 16.91 7.54 7.78
CA ARG A 147 17.11 8.19 6.48
C ARG A 147 15.80 8.16 5.70
N GLY A 148 15.30 9.34 5.31
CA GLY A 148 14.15 9.48 4.44
C GLY A 148 14.55 9.63 2.98
N TYR A 149 13.61 9.34 2.06
CA TYR A 149 13.79 9.53 0.62
C TYR A 149 13.50 10.96 0.17
N ARG A 150 12.85 11.75 1.01
CA ARG A 150 12.49 13.15 0.73
C ARG A 150 13.26 14.07 1.65
N LYS A 151 13.63 15.25 1.16
CA LYS A 151 14.10 16.35 2.00
C LYS A 151 12.88 16.93 2.71
N LEU A 152 12.52 16.37 3.86
CA LEU A 152 11.47 16.88 4.73
C LEU A 152 12.16 17.66 5.84
N ASN A 153 11.88 18.95 5.92
CA ASN A 153 12.37 19.78 7.01
C ASN A 153 11.37 19.80 8.17
N LYS A 154 10.08 19.60 7.89
CA LYS A 154 9.00 19.60 8.87
C LYS A 154 7.90 18.62 8.45
N ILE A 155 7.28 17.98 9.41
CA ILE A 155 6.01 17.26 9.28
C ILE A 155 4.99 18.07 10.06
N ASN A 156 3.96 18.54 9.37
CA ASN A 156 2.85 19.23 10.02
C ASN A 156 1.83 18.19 10.48
N GLY A 157 1.47 18.23 11.75
CA GLY A 157 0.44 17.35 12.29
C GLY A 157 0.88 16.51 13.48
N ARG A 158 -0.04 15.73 14.00
CA ARG A 158 0.13 14.88 15.19
C ARG A 158 0.55 13.47 14.80
N ILE A 159 1.60 12.96 15.41
CA ILE A 159 1.99 11.55 15.25
C ILE A 159 0.94 10.66 15.93
N ILE A 160 0.39 9.69 15.21
CA ILE A 160 -0.56 8.71 15.74
C ILE A 160 0.14 7.43 16.18
N ASN A 161 1.01 6.90 15.31
CA ASN A 161 1.73 5.66 15.59
C ASN A 161 3.00 5.54 14.76
N ALA A 162 3.85 4.59 15.17
CA ALA A 162 5.01 4.16 14.41
C ALA A 162 5.00 2.64 14.23
N THR A 163 5.30 2.18 13.01
CA THR A 163 5.44 0.76 12.69
C THR A 163 6.87 0.45 12.31
N VAL A 164 7.56 -0.37 13.09
CA VAL A 164 8.89 -0.88 12.77
C VAL A 164 8.75 -2.18 11.98
N SER A 165 9.56 -2.34 10.94
CA SER A 165 9.55 -3.54 10.09
C SER A 165 10.96 -3.91 9.65
N ARG A 166 11.20 -5.24 9.47
CA ARG A 166 12.42 -5.79 8.89
C ARG A 166 12.07 -6.49 7.59
N GLU A 167 12.82 -6.19 6.54
CA GLU A 167 12.73 -6.89 5.26
C GLU A 167 13.66 -8.12 5.21
N LEU A 168 13.48 -8.99 4.23
CA LEU A 168 14.25 -10.24 4.09
C LEU A 168 15.75 -10.03 3.85
N ASP A 169 16.15 -8.84 3.44
CA ASP A 169 17.55 -8.44 3.24
C ASP A 169 18.17 -7.77 4.49
N ASP A 170 17.54 -7.96 5.63
CA ASP A 170 17.95 -7.43 6.94
C ASP A 170 17.93 -5.89 7.04
N THR A 171 17.22 -5.23 6.15
CA THR A 171 17.02 -3.79 6.28
C THR A 171 15.81 -3.46 7.14
N TYR A 172 16.00 -2.48 8.04
CA TYR A 172 14.97 -2.01 8.96
C TYR A 172 14.34 -0.72 8.45
N TYR A 173 13.05 -0.59 8.70
CA TYR A 173 12.27 0.60 8.37
C TYR A 173 11.37 0.98 9.53
N VAL A 174 11.10 2.26 9.65
CA VAL A 174 10.01 2.79 10.48
C VAL A 174 9.05 3.57 9.58
N SER A 175 7.76 3.30 9.73
CA SER A 175 6.68 4.05 9.09
C SER A 175 5.92 4.80 10.18
N VAL A 176 5.98 6.13 10.14
CA VAL A 176 5.30 7.02 11.09
C VAL A 176 4.01 7.51 10.43
N VAL A 177 2.89 7.31 11.09
CA VAL A 177 1.58 7.83 10.65
C VAL A 177 1.34 9.14 11.37
N VAL A 178 1.04 10.16 10.60
CA VAL A 178 0.76 11.51 11.06
C VAL A 178 -0.63 11.91 10.62
N GLU A 179 -1.38 12.49 11.52
CA GLU A 179 -2.66 13.13 11.26
C GLU A 179 -2.41 14.60 10.92
N GLU A 180 -2.82 15.02 9.75
CA GLU A 180 -2.64 16.37 9.25
C GLU A 180 -3.99 16.97 8.87
N ASP A 181 -4.18 18.25 9.17
CA ASP A 181 -5.33 19.01 8.67
C ASP A 181 -5.02 19.57 7.29
N ILE A 182 -5.91 19.26 6.33
CA ILE A 182 -5.91 19.93 5.02
C ILE A 182 -6.90 21.07 5.08
N ILE A 183 -6.43 22.26 4.70
CA ILE A 183 -7.30 23.42 4.51
C ILE A 183 -8.26 23.10 3.36
N ASN A 184 -9.56 23.07 3.65
CA ASN A 184 -10.57 22.90 2.62
C ASN A 184 -10.72 24.22 1.87
N TYR A 185 -10.15 24.30 0.68
CA TYR A 185 -10.55 25.31 -0.29
C TYR A 185 -11.86 24.86 -0.96
N LYS A 186 -12.70 25.84 -1.33
CA LYS A 186 -13.87 25.56 -2.17
C LYS A 186 -13.37 24.88 -3.46
N PHE A 187 -13.85 23.67 -3.72
CA PHE A 187 -13.43 22.91 -4.91
C PHE A 187 -14.04 23.56 -6.15
N MET A 188 -13.21 24.18 -6.96
CA MET A 188 -13.58 24.79 -8.25
C MET A 188 -12.68 24.18 -9.33
N PRO A 189 -13.10 23.07 -9.94
CA PRO A 189 -12.27 22.39 -10.93
C PRO A 189 -12.20 23.19 -12.24
N THR A 190 -11.00 23.29 -12.77
CA THR A 190 -10.73 23.89 -14.08
C THR A 190 -10.25 22.86 -15.09
N THR A 191 -9.78 21.69 -14.62
CA THR A 191 -9.18 20.67 -15.46
C THR A 191 -9.73 19.28 -15.14
N ILE A 192 -9.98 18.50 -16.22
CA ILE A 192 -10.42 17.11 -16.14
C ILE A 192 -9.56 16.26 -17.06
N VAL A 193 -9.26 15.02 -16.64
CA VAL A 193 -8.52 14.04 -17.45
C VAL A 193 -9.12 12.65 -17.30
N GLY A 194 -9.32 11.97 -18.44
CA GLY A 194 -9.64 10.54 -18.51
C GLY A 194 -8.37 9.70 -18.65
N LEU A 195 -8.34 8.55 -17.99
CA LEU A 195 -7.20 7.64 -17.95
C LEU A 195 -7.61 6.26 -18.45
N ASP A 196 -7.02 5.82 -19.55
CA ASP A 196 -7.03 4.42 -19.97
C ASP A 196 -5.78 3.72 -19.41
N LEU A 197 -5.94 2.50 -18.83
CA LEU A 197 -4.87 1.73 -18.20
C LEU A 197 -4.50 0.52 -19.07
N GLY A 198 -3.31 0.56 -19.66
CA GLY A 198 -2.83 -0.46 -20.59
C GLY A 198 -1.56 -1.20 -20.11
N ILE A 199 -1.27 -2.34 -20.74
CA ILE A 199 -0.05 -3.12 -20.47
C ILE A 199 1.15 -2.55 -21.23
N LYS A 200 0.99 -2.07 -22.46
CA LYS A 200 2.04 -1.47 -23.28
C LYS A 200 2.41 -0.09 -22.76
N ASP A 201 1.43 0.75 -22.65
CA ASP A 201 1.50 2.04 -21.99
C ASP A 201 0.70 1.93 -20.68
N LEU A 202 1.31 2.26 -19.54
CA LEU A 202 0.70 2.06 -18.21
C LEU A 202 -0.52 2.95 -18.01
N VAL A 203 -0.46 4.16 -18.53
CA VAL A 203 -1.53 5.15 -18.47
C VAL A 203 -1.52 5.97 -19.75
N ILE A 204 -2.65 6.06 -20.39
CA ILE A 204 -2.90 6.91 -21.54
C ILE A 204 -3.94 7.94 -21.11
N THR A 205 -3.66 9.20 -21.36
CA THR A 205 -4.50 10.30 -20.88
C THR A 205 -5.25 10.96 -22.02
N SER A 206 -6.43 11.51 -21.74
CA SER A 206 -7.25 12.21 -22.72
C SER A 206 -6.60 13.49 -23.29
N ASN A 207 -5.51 13.97 -22.69
CA ASN A 207 -4.66 15.03 -23.23
C ASN A 207 -3.47 14.48 -24.02
N PHE A 208 -3.61 13.32 -24.65
CA PHE A 208 -2.70 12.68 -25.59
C PHE A 208 -1.34 12.24 -25.01
N LYS A 209 -1.17 12.23 -23.69
CA LYS A 209 0.08 11.79 -23.07
C LYS A 209 0.07 10.29 -22.80
N LYS A 210 1.08 9.55 -23.29
CA LYS A 210 1.27 8.12 -23.06
C LYS A 210 2.43 7.88 -22.10
N HIS A 211 2.16 7.23 -20.96
CA HIS A 211 3.15 6.84 -19.97
C HIS A 211 3.57 5.39 -20.17
N LYS A 212 4.75 5.17 -20.75
CA LYS A 212 5.27 3.84 -21.12
C LYS A 212 5.48 2.91 -19.93
N ASN A 213 5.25 1.62 -20.15
CA ASN A 213 5.63 0.57 -19.21
C ASN A 213 7.12 0.25 -19.37
N GLU A 214 7.91 0.48 -18.32
CA GLU A 214 9.34 0.20 -18.32
C GLU A 214 9.68 -1.29 -18.18
N LYS A 215 8.70 -2.19 -18.10
CA LYS A 215 8.86 -3.65 -18.02
C LYS A 215 9.94 -4.07 -17.00
N VAL A 216 9.88 -3.52 -15.81
CA VAL A 216 10.95 -3.63 -14.80
C VAL A 216 11.27 -5.09 -14.44
N ILE A 217 10.27 -5.98 -14.41
CA ILE A 217 10.49 -7.41 -14.12
C ILE A 217 11.38 -8.06 -15.19
N GLU A 218 11.16 -7.76 -16.47
CA GLU A 218 11.89 -8.37 -17.58
C GLU A 218 13.39 -8.09 -17.48
N ARG A 219 13.79 -6.89 -17.06
CA ARG A 219 15.21 -6.52 -16.86
C ARG A 219 15.95 -7.41 -15.86
N TYR A 220 15.24 -7.98 -14.89
CA TYR A 220 15.84 -8.79 -13.82
C TYR A 220 15.53 -10.29 -13.93
N GLU A 221 14.67 -10.70 -14.87
CA GLU A 221 14.13 -12.06 -14.94
C GLU A 221 15.20 -13.14 -15.06
N LYS A 222 16.14 -12.97 -16.02
CA LYS A 222 17.24 -13.92 -16.25
C LYS A 222 18.06 -14.12 -14.97
N ARG A 223 18.38 -13.02 -14.27
CA ARG A 223 19.16 -13.04 -13.03
C ARG A 223 18.40 -13.70 -11.88
N ILE A 224 17.09 -13.45 -11.77
CA ILE A 224 16.24 -14.10 -10.76
C ILE A 224 16.18 -15.61 -11.01
N LYS A 225 15.89 -16.04 -12.25
CA LYS A 225 15.82 -17.47 -12.63
C LYS A 225 17.12 -18.21 -12.30
N GLN A 226 18.26 -17.63 -12.65
CA GLN A 226 19.59 -18.21 -12.34
C GLN A 226 19.79 -18.39 -10.82
N LYS A 227 19.48 -17.33 -10.03
CA LYS A 227 19.64 -17.40 -8.58
C LYS A 227 18.66 -18.35 -7.92
N GLN A 228 17.43 -18.45 -8.41
CA GLN A 228 16.43 -19.40 -7.92
C GLN A 228 16.86 -20.86 -8.20
N LYS A 229 17.39 -21.16 -9.40
CA LYS A 229 17.97 -22.49 -9.72
C LYS A 229 19.12 -22.83 -8.78
N ARG A 230 20.00 -21.87 -8.47
CA ARG A 230 21.10 -22.06 -7.51
C ARG A 230 20.58 -22.27 -6.08
N LEU A 231 19.53 -21.55 -5.67
CA LEU A 231 18.92 -21.66 -4.35
C LEU A 231 18.29 -23.04 -4.14
N ALA A 232 17.64 -23.60 -5.17
CA ALA A 232 17.02 -24.92 -5.12
C ALA A 232 18.05 -26.05 -4.86
N LYS A 233 19.32 -25.84 -5.25
CA LYS A 233 20.43 -26.80 -5.02
C LYS A 233 21.12 -26.62 -3.67
N LYS A 234 20.68 -25.68 -2.82
CA LYS A 234 21.31 -25.42 -1.51
C LYS A 234 20.52 -26.12 -0.41
N GLU A 235 21.23 -26.64 0.57
CA GLU A 235 20.64 -27.20 1.79
C GLU A 235 19.86 -26.12 2.54
N ARG A 236 18.58 -26.40 2.85
CA ARG A 236 17.69 -25.48 3.56
C ARG A 236 18.19 -25.28 4.98
N GLY A 237 18.36 -24.00 5.37
CA GLY A 237 18.85 -23.63 6.70
C GLY A 237 20.36 -23.36 6.74
N SER A 238 21.13 -23.75 5.72
CA SER A 238 22.56 -23.46 5.65
C SER A 238 22.84 -21.95 5.50
N HIS A 239 24.03 -21.51 5.92
CA HIS A 239 24.48 -20.12 5.73
C HIS A 239 24.42 -19.70 4.26
N ASN A 240 24.87 -20.55 3.35
CA ASN A 240 24.86 -20.29 1.92
C ASN A 240 23.44 -20.18 1.34
N TYR A 241 22.48 -20.96 1.86
CA TYR A 241 21.06 -20.82 1.50
C TYR A 241 20.53 -19.44 1.89
N TYR A 242 20.75 -19.00 3.13
CA TYR A 242 20.30 -17.68 3.59
C TYR A 242 20.98 -16.53 2.86
N LYS A 243 22.29 -16.62 2.58
CA LYS A 243 23.03 -15.64 1.79
C LYS A 243 22.40 -15.45 0.41
N LEU A 244 22.13 -16.54 -0.30
CA LEU A 244 21.53 -16.49 -1.64
C LEU A 244 20.06 -16.02 -1.60
N LYS A 245 19.32 -16.40 -0.57
CA LYS A 245 17.96 -15.89 -0.34
C LYS A 245 17.94 -14.37 -0.13
N CYS A 246 18.87 -13.81 0.62
CA CYS A 246 19.03 -12.37 0.79
C CYS A 246 19.38 -11.67 -0.53
N GLU A 247 20.23 -12.27 -1.37
CA GLU A 247 20.56 -11.72 -2.69
C GLU A 247 19.34 -11.65 -3.60
N ILE A 248 18.51 -12.70 -3.63
CA ILE A 248 17.23 -12.73 -4.36
C ILE A 248 16.28 -11.64 -3.81
N ALA A 249 16.18 -11.53 -2.49
CA ALA A 249 15.35 -10.51 -1.84
C ALA A 249 15.78 -9.08 -2.24
N ARG A 250 17.10 -8.83 -2.34
CA ARG A 250 17.63 -7.53 -2.83
C ARG A 250 17.23 -7.23 -4.27
N ILE A 251 17.18 -8.24 -5.14
CA ILE A 251 16.72 -8.05 -6.53
C ILE A 251 15.22 -7.70 -6.55
N TYR A 252 14.38 -8.47 -5.87
CA TYR A 252 12.95 -8.14 -5.76
C TYR A 252 12.69 -6.77 -5.15
N LYS A 253 13.52 -6.34 -4.20
CA LYS A 253 13.45 -4.99 -3.63
C LYS A 253 13.77 -3.91 -4.66
N LYS A 254 14.78 -4.13 -5.53
CA LYS A 254 15.09 -3.21 -6.65
C LYS A 254 13.91 -3.09 -7.59
N ILE A 255 13.31 -4.21 -8.00
CA ILE A 255 12.11 -4.24 -8.86
C ILE A 255 10.96 -3.47 -8.20
N LYS A 256 10.65 -3.77 -6.94
CA LYS A 256 9.61 -3.08 -6.18
C LYS A 256 9.84 -1.58 -6.11
N ASN A 257 11.08 -1.15 -5.84
CA ASN A 257 11.41 0.26 -5.72
C ASN A 257 11.33 0.99 -7.07
N ALA A 258 11.80 0.39 -8.15
CA ALA A 258 11.73 0.95 -9.50
C ALA A 258 10.27 1.13 -9.95
N ARG A 259 9.42 0.08 -9.80
CA ARG A 259 7.99 0.19 -10.10
C ARG A 259 7.31 1.26 -9.24
N LYS A 260 7.60 1.27 -7.96
CA LYS A 260 7.04 2.28 -7.06
C LYS A 260 7.43 3.70 -7.47
N TYR A 261 8.68 3.89 -7.87
CA TYR A 261 9.18 5.18 -8.36
C TYR A 261 8.41 5.61 -9.62
N LEU A 262 8.33 4.74 -10.63
CA LEU A 262 7.61 5.00 -11.88
C LEU A 262 6.14 5.38 -11.61
N ILE A 263 5.41 4.56 -10.85
CA ILE A 263 4.01 4.82 -10.53
C ILE A 263 3.84 6.12 -9.74
N HIS A 264 4.74 6.42 -8.79
CA HIS A 264 4.69 7.68 -8.06
C HIS A 264 4.91 8.88 -8.95
N HIS A 265 5.78 8.76 -9.96
CA HIS A 265 6.05 9.84 -10.91
C HIS A 265 4.82 10.09 -11.78
N ILE A 266 4.26 9.04 -12.40
CA ILE A 266 3.05 9.11 -13.24
C ILE A 266 1.87 9.70 -12.44
N THR A 267 1.54 9.10 -11.30
CA THR A 267 0.38 9.54 -10.52
C THR A 267 0.58 10.91 -9.86
N LYS A 268 1.83 11.35 -9.64
CA LYS A 268 2.13 12.71 -9.22
C LYS A 268 1.84 13.69 -10.35
N ASP A 269 2.37 13.44 -11.53
CA ASP A 269 2.17 14.27 -12.72
C ASP A 269 0.67 14.46 -13.01
N ILE A 270 -0.10 13.38 -13.03
CA ILE A 270 -1.55 13.41 -13.26
C ILE A 270 -2.27 14.25 -12.19
N THR A 271 -1.96 14.01 -10.91
CA THR A 271 -2.66 14.70 -9.82
C THR A 271 -2.15 16.11 -9.55
N ASP A 272 -0.98 16.51 -10.05
CA ASP A 272 -0.51 17.90 -9.98
C ASP A 272 -1.24 18.77 -11.02
N ASN A 273 -1.46 18.24 -12.22
CA ASN A 273 -1.93 18.99 -13.37
C ASN A 273 -3.45 18.95 -13.60
N ASN A 274 -4.19 18.09 -12.89
CA ASN A 274 -5.64 17.92 -13.12
C ASN A 274 -6.41 17.94 -11.80
N ASP A 275 -7.62 18.52 -11.80
CA ASP A 275 -8.49 18.64 -10.63
C ASP A 275 -9.47 17.48 -10.53
N ILE A 276 -10.01 17.05 -11.67
CA ILE A 276 -10.86 15.87 -11.79
C ILE A 276 -10.10 14.81 -12.59
N ILE A 277 -9.97 13.62 -12.01
CA ILE A 277 -9.34 12.46 -12.64
C ILE A 277 -10.39 11.37 -12.78
N VAL A 278 -10.47 10.78 -13.95
CA VAL A 278 -11.43 9.72 -14.25
C VAL A 278 -10.69 8.47 -14.71
N CYS A 279 -11.05 7.30 -14.19
CA CYS A 279 -10.49 6.03 -14.64
C CYS A 279 -11.54 4.92 -14.65
N GLU A 280 -11.24 3.82 -15.31
CA GLU A 280 -12.11 2.64 -15.31
C GLU A 280 -12.08 1.89 -13.97
N THR A 281 -13.18 1.21 -13.66
CA THR A 281 -13.25 0.26 -12.55
C THR A 281 -12.69 -1.09 -12.98
N LEU A 282 -11.40 -1.35 -12.71
CA LEU A 282 -10.74 -2.58 -13.10
C LEU A 282 -10.85 -3.69 -12.05
N LYS A 283 -11.38 -4.85 -12.43
CA LYS A 283 -11.40 -6.08 -11.61
C LYS A 283 -10.06 -6.82 -11.72
N VAL A 284 -8.96 -6.18 -11.29
CA VAL A 284 -7.58 -6.68 -11.45
C VAL A 284 -7.40 -8.11 -10.93
N LYS A 285 -8.07 -8.50 -9.84
CA LYS A 285 -8.01 -9.88 -9.31
C LYS A 285 -8.49 -10.92 -10.33
N ASN A 286 -9.52 -10.61 -11.12
CA ASN A 286 -10.04 -11.50 -12.15
C ASN A 286 -9.11 -11.52 -13.38
N MET A 287 -8.56 -10.37 -13.76
CA MET A 287 -7.63 -10.27 -14.89
C MET A 287 -6.36 -11.09 -14.65
N VAL A 288 -5.82 -11.14 -13.42
CA VAL A 288 -4.60 -11.90 -13.08
C VAL A 288 -4.84 -13.42 -13.11
N ARG A 289 -6.08 -13.91 -13.12
CA ARG A 289 -6.38 -15.35 -13.30
C ARG A 289 -6.00 -15.85 -14.69
N ASN A 290 -5.95 -14.97 -15.69
CA ASN A 290 -5.41 -15.31 -17.01
C ASN A 290 -3.90 -15.47 -16.93
N HIS A 291 -3.39 -16.70 -16.96
CA HIS A 291 -1.97 -17.02 -16.82
C HIS A 291 -1.07 -16.37 -17.86
N HIS A 292 -1.55 -16.16 -19.08
CA HIS A 292 -0.78 -15.51 -20.16
C HIS A 292 -0.51 -14.03 -19.87
N LEU A 293 -1.45 -13.33 -19.23
CA LEU A 293 -1.35 -11.92 -18.93
C LEU A 293 -0.90 -11.64 -17.49
N ALA A 294 -0.94 -12.63 -16.59
CA ALA A 294 -0.69 -12.45 -15.15
C ALA A 294 0.64 -11.76 -14.83
N LYS A 295 1.72 -12.12 -15.56
CA LYS A 295 3.03 -11.50 -15.38
C LYS A 295 3.01 -10.03 -15.78
N ALA A 296 2.48 -9.70 -16.96
CA ALA A 296 2.41 -8.34 -17.48
C ALA A 296 1.51 -7.45 -16.61
N LEU A 297 0.34 -7.95 -16.18
CA LEU A 297 -0.57 -7.26 -15.27
C LEU A 297 0.06 -7.02 -13.88
N THR A 298 0.83 -8.00 -13.39
CA THR A 298 1.57 -7.85 -12.13
C THR A 298 2.67 -6.78 -12.25
N ASP A 299 3.31 -6.69 -13.40
CA ASP A 299 4.32 -5.65 -13.66
C ASP A 299 3.68 -4.27 -13.82
N ALA A 300 2.57 -4.16 -14.54
CA ALA A 300 1.81 -2.93 -14.71
C ALA A 300 1.25 -2.38 -13.38
N SER A 301 0.95 -3.25 -12.42
CA SER A 301 0.56 -2.85 -11.05
C SER A 301 -0.64 -1.88 -11.00
N PHE A 302 -1.68 -2.10 -11.82
CA PHE A 302 -2.87 -1.22 -11.92
C PHE A 302 -3.51 -0.90 -10.58
N SER A 303 -3.64 -1.88 -9.68
CA SER A 303 -4.18 -1.64 -8.33
C SER A 303 -3.37 -0.61 -7.54
N GLU A 304 -2.05 -0.55 -7.74
CA GLU A 304 -1.20 0.44 -7.07
C GLU A 304 -1.35 1.82 -7.72
N ILE A 305 -1.54 1.91 -9.03
CA ILE A 305 -1.85 3.17 -9.73
C ILE A 305 -3.14 3.77 -9.18
N ILE A 306 -4.23 2.98 -9.20
CA ILE A 306 -5.55 3.41 -8.70
C ILE A 306 -5.44 3.82 -7.23
N ARG A 307 -4.85 2.99 -6.38
CA ARG A 307 -4.64 3.31 -4.96
C ARG A 307 -3.87 4.61 -4.74
N GLN A 308 -2.87 4.90 -5.61
CA GLN A 308 -2.11 6.14 -5.50
C GLN A 308 -2.90 7.35 -5.96
N LEU A 309 -3.72 7.23 -6.99
CA LEU A 309 -4.63 8.28 -7.42
C LEU A 309 -5.65 8.59 -6.31
N GLU A 310 -6.28 7.57 -5.70
CA GLU A 310 -7.25 7.73 -4.61
C GLU A 310 -6.71 8.58 -3.45
N TYR A 311 -5.56 8.23 -2.88
CA TYR A 311 -5.07 8.99 -1.74
C TYR A 311 -4.44 10.32 -2.12
N LYS A 312 -3.85 10.44 -3.33
CA LYS A 312 -3.24 11.71 -3.78
C LYS A 312 -4.29 12.76 -4.10
N THR A 313 -5.38 12.37 -4.76
CA THR A 313 -6.52 13.27 -5.00
C THR A 313 -7.11 13.74 -3.68
N LYS A 314 -7.37 12.81 -2.75
CA LYS A 314 -7.85 13.13 -1.41
C LYS A 314 -6.90 14.10 -0.67
N TRP A 315 -5.58 13.90 -0.74
CA TRP A 315 -4.61 14.78 -0.09
C TRP A 315 -4.53 16.18 -0.69
N LYS A 316 -4.96 16.34 -1.94
CA LYS A 316 -4.95 17.61 -2.66
C LYS A 316 -6.32 18.30 -2.74
N GLY A 317 -7.34 17.71 -2.11
CA GLY A 317 -8.71 18.20 -2.22
C GLY A 317 -9.30 18.08 -3.63
N LYS A 318 -8.79 17.15 -4.45
CA LYS A 318 -9.21 16.88 -5.83
C LYS A 318 -10.14 15.67 -5.86
N LYS A 319 -10.84 15.46 -7.00
CA LYS A 319 -11.80 14.36 -7.16
C LYS A 319 -11.27 13.25 -8.07
N LEU A 320 -11.60 12.00 -7.74
CA LEU A 320 -11.38 10.82 -8.56
C LEU A 320 -12.72 10.13 -8.81
N TYR A 321 -13.11 10.02 -10.07
CA TYR A 321 -14.27 9.25 -10.50
C TYR A 321 -13.84 7.93 -11.12
N LYS A 322 -14.63 6.89 -10.88
CA LYS A 322 -14.46 5.58 -11.49
C LYS A 322 -15.71 5.28 -12.28
N ILE A 323 -15.55 5.11 -13.58
CA ILE A 323 -16.67 4.73 -14.48
C ILE A 323 -16.98 3.23 -14.36
N ASP A 324 -18.12 2.81 -14.90
CA ASP A 324 -18.54 1.41 -14.89
C ASP A 324 -17.52 0.50 -15.58
N THR A 325 -17.39 -0.73 -15.05
CA THR A 325 -16.46 -1.75 -15.59
C THR A 325 -16.77 -2.16 -17.03
N PHE A 326 -18.04 -2.06 -17.44
CA PHE A 326 -18.52 -2.53 -18.75
C PHE A 326 -18.76 -1.40 -19.74
N TYR A 327 -18.41 -0.16 -19.38
CA TYR A 327 -18.51 0.95 -20.33
C TYR A 327 -17.58 0.70 -21.52
N PRO A 328 -18.11 0.70 -22.77
CA PRO A 328 -17.35 0.32 -23.96
C PRO A 328 -16.47 1.47 -24.47
N SER A 329 -15.61 2.01 -23.62
CA SER A 329 -14.79 3.21 -23.87
C SER A 329 -14.01 3.15 -25.18
N SER A 330 -13.42 1.99 -25.51
CA SER A 330 -12.63 1.82 -26.74
C SER A 330 -13.45 1.55 -28.00
N GLN A 331 -14.78 1.30 -27.89
CA GLN A 331 -15.65 0.96 -29.04
C GLN A 331 -16.48 2.15 -29.51
N ILE A 332 -16.57 3.21 -28.73
CA ILE A 332 -17.33 4.42 -29.04
C ILE A 332 -16.39 5.45 -29.64
N CYS A 333 -16.79 6.04 -30.77
CA CYS A 333 -16.06 7.19 -31.32
C CYS A 333 -16.25 8.41 -30.42
N SER A 334 -15.16 8.97 -29.93
CA SER A 334 -15.19 10.13 -29.04
C SER A 334 -15.66 11.41 -29.72
N HIS A 335 -15.68 11.45 -31.08
CA HIS A 335 -16.12 12.60 -31.83
C HIS A 335 -17.64 12.57 -32.09
N CYS A 336 -18.20 11.42 -32.58
CA CYS A 336 -19.60 11.36 -32.98
C CYS A 336 -20.48 10.39 -32.17
N GLY A 337 -19.94 9.66 -31.22
CA GLY A 337 -20.68 8.69 -30.40
C GLY A 337 -20.98 7.36 -31.09
N TYR A 338 -20.62 7.16 -32.38
CA TYR A 338 -20.87 5.91 -33.10
C TYR A 338 -20.15 4.74 -32.41
N LYS A 339 -20.91 3.65 -32.17
CA LYS A 339 -20.36 2.43 -31.59
C LYS A 339 -19.91 1.47 -32.68
N ASN A 340 -18.59 1.25 -32.77
CA ASN A 340 -17.97 0.34 -33.72
C ASN A 340 -17.65 -1.03 -33.07
N PRO A 341 -18.43 -2.11 -33.39
CA PRO A 341 -18.20 -3.44 -32.84
C PRO A 341 -16.88 -4.08 -33.24
N LEU A 342 -16.28 -3.67 -34.38
CA LEU A 342 -15.01 -4.21 -34.88
C LEU A 342 -13.85 -3.89 -33.93
N LEU A 343 -13.96 -2.83 -33.13
CA LEU A 343 -12.97 -2.42 -32.15
C LEU A 343 -12.90 -3.32 -30.90
N LYS A 344 -13.72 -4.38 -30.83
CA LYS A 344 -13.48 -5.48 -29.88
C LYS A 344 -12.17 -6.20 -30.16
N ASN A 345 -11.70 -6.19 -31.42
CA ASN A 345 -10.39 -6.74 -31.76
C ASN A 345 -9.28 -5.84 -31.21
N LEU A 346 -8.52 -6.38 -30.23
CA LEU A 346 -7.43 -5.66 -29.55
C LEU A 346 -6.23 -5.36 -30.44
N ASN A 347 -6.13 -5.96 -31.62
CA ASN A 347 -5.04 -5.73 -32.57
C ASN A 347 -5.21 -4.42 -33.34
N ILE A 348 -6.46 -3.92 -33.44
CA ILE A 348 -6.73 -2.64 -34.10
C ILE A 348 -6.31 -1.51 -33.14
N ARG A 349 -5.29 -0.75 -33.51
CA ARG A 349 -4.76 0.35 -32.70
C ARG A 349 -5.15 1.72 -33.23
N GLU A 350 -5.17 1.85 -34.53
CA GLU A 350 -5.58 3.06 -35.25
C GLU A 350 -6.76 2.70 -36.11
N TYR A 351 -7.74 3.57 -36.18
CA TYR A 351 -8.92 3.36 -37.02
C TYR A 351 -9.55 4.68 -37.43
N THR A 352 -10.21 4.64 -38.59
CA THR A 352 -11.07 5.73 -39.08
C THR A 352 -12.52 5.40 -38.72
N CYS A 353 -13.22 6.34 -38.14
CA CYS A 353 -14.61 6.16 -37.78
C CYS A 353 -15.48 6.04 -39.04
N PRO A 354 -16.28 4.96 -39.25
CA PRO A 354 -17.06 4.81 -40.45
C PRO A 354 -18.25 5.78 -40.54
N ASN A 355 -18.61 6.46 -39.47
CA ASN A 355 -19.71 7.40 -39.42
C ASN A 355 -19.28 8.85 -39.63
N CYS A 356 -18.10 9.27 -39.13
CA CYS A 356 -17.68 10.66 -39.21
C CYS A 356 -16.28 10.86 -39.81
N ASN A 357 -15.65 9.80 -40.28
CA ASN A 357 -14.31 9.78 -40.89
C ASN A 357 -13.19 10.33 -39.99
N TYR A 358 -13.43 10.45 -38.67
CA TYR A 358 -12.40 10.91 -37.72
C TYR A 358 -11.37 9.81 -37.46
N GLU A 359 -10.10 10.13 -37.66
CA GLU A 359 -8.99 9.20 -37.40
C GLU A 359 -8.53 9.26 -35.94
N LEU A 360 -8.40 8.11 -35.33
CA LEU A 360 -8.12 8.00 -33.89
C LEU A 360 -7.17 6.85 -33.55
N ASP A 361 -6.24 7.15 -32.62
CA ASP A 361 -5.63 6.10 -31.80
C ASP A 361 -6.68 5.57 -30.82
N ARG A 362 -6.89 4.25 -30.81
CA ARG A 362 -7.91 3.58 -30.03
C ARG A 362 -7.80 3.84 -28.52
N ASP A 363 -6.59 3.83 -27.99
CA ASP A 363 -6.35 3.96 -26.56
C ASP A 363 -6.54 5.45 -26.12
N ILE A 364 -6.19 6.38 -27.01
CA ILE A 364 -6.49 7.82 -26.80
C ILE A 364 -8.00 8.05 -26.86
N ASN A 365 -8.68 7.48 -27.86
CA ASN A 365 -10.13 7.55 -27.97
C ASN A 365 -10.82 7.02 -26.69
N ALA A 366 -10.36 5.88 -26.18
CA ALA A 366 -10.86 5.34 -24.91
C ALA A 366 -10.70 6.31 -23.75
N SER A 367 -9.52 6.93 -23.61
CA SER A 367 -9.26 7.89 -22.53
C SER A 367 -10.15 9.13 -22.63
N VAL A 368 -10.47 9.61 -23.82
CA VAL A 368 -11.41 10.73 -24.04
C VAL A 368 -12.84 10.34 -23.67
N ASN A 369 -13.30 9.15 -24.07
CA ASN A 369 -14.62 8.64 -23.68
C ASN A 369 -14.74 8.44 -22.17
N ILE A 370 -13.68 7.95 -21.49
CA ILE A 370 -13.62 7.84 -20.04
C ILE A 370 -13.76 9.23 -19.41
N MET A 371 -13.09 10.25 -19.95
CA MET A 371 -13.19 11.62 -19.48
C MET A 371 -14.63 12.15 -19.55
N PHE A 372 -15.29 11.98 -20.69
CA PHE A 372 -16.67 12.45 -20.88
C PHE A 372 -17.67 11.75 -19.96
N GLU A 373 -17.51 10.43 -19.76
CA GLU A 373 -18.37 9.69 -18.85
C GLU A 373 -18.17 10.15 -17.39
N GLY A 374 -16.93 10.41 -16.99
CA GLY A 374 -16.63 10.98 -15.68
C GLY A 374 -17.14 12.41 -15.49
N LEU A 375 -17.15 13.21 -16.57
CA LEU A 375 -17.74 14.55 -16.54
C LEU A 375 -19.24 14.48 -16.25
N LYS A 376 -19.97 13.54 -16.87
CA LYS A 376 -21.39 13.31 -16.57
C LYS A 376 -21.60 12.96 -15.10
N LEU A 377 -20.78 12.09 -14.54
CA LEU A 377 -20.85 11.74 -13.10
C LEU A 377 -20.63 12.95 -12.21
N TYR A 378 -19.67 13.80 -12.55
CA TYR A 378 -19.42 15.06 -11.82
C TYR A 378 -20.60 16.01 -11.90
N MET A 379 -21.16 16.23 -13.10
CA MET A 379 -22.32 17.12 -13.30
C MET A 379 -23.53 16.64 -12.50
N ASN A 380 -23.81 15.33 -12.52
CA ASN A 380 -24.90 14.76 -11.71
C ASN A 380 -24.69 14.95 -10.20
N GLU A 381 -23.45 14.87 -9.70
CA GLU A 381 -23.13 15.13 -8.28
C GLU A 381 -23.33 16.61 -7.89
N VAL A 382 -23.06 17.54 -8.80
CA VAL A 382 -23.19 18.98 -8.53
C VAL A 382 -24.63 19.46 -8.65
N SER A 383 -25.43 18.77 -9.47
CA SER A 383 -26.85 19.10 -9.70
C SER A 383 -27.79 18.49 -8.65
N ALA A 384 -27.30 17.53 -7.84
CA ALA A 384 -28.03 16.86 -6.76
C ALA A 384 -27.79 17.55 -5.41
#